data_e5f238dabe30e2e5e7a92b820156f37b
#
_entry.id   e5f238dabe30e2e5e7a92b820156f37b
#
_cell.length_a   1.000
_cell.length_b   1.000
_cell.length_c   1.000
_cell.angle_alpha   90.00
_cell.angle_beta   90.00
_cell.angle_gamma   90.00
#
_symmetry.space_group_name_H-M   'P 1'
#
loop_
_entity.id
_entity.type
_entity.pdbx_description
1 polymer ?
#
loop_
_entity_poly.entity_id
_entity_poly.type
_entity_poly.pdbx_seq_one_letter_code
_entity_poly.pdbx_strand_id
1 'polypeptide(L)'
;MQTRIASLVSTLLLIASLNAAEPAKFSSGIVDIGMVAKDLEKTVKFYTEVVGLKEVKGFEASAEKATAFGLTDNQPAKVRVFVLGDAPNSTRLKIMAFPKRPGVRPDQKFIHSTLGLSYLTLRVENMTEALARLKKAKVKLLGETPASLGGDNRITVFHDPDGNFVGLIGPLK
;
A
#
# COMPACT_ATOMS: atom_id res chain seq x y z
N MET A 1 36.32 72.08 20.77
CA MET A 1 36.74 70.89 20.00
C MET A 1 36.08 69.65 20.63
N GLN A 2 34.97 69.21 20.06
CA GLN A 2 34.25 68.00 20.56
C GLN A 2 34.46 66.90 19.56
N THR A 3 35.15 65.85 19.98
CA THR A 3 35.44 64.66 19.21
C THR A 3 34.27 63.66 19.36
N ARG A 4 33.54 63.39 18.27
CA ARG A 4 32.49 62.38 18.26
C ARG A 4 33.12 61.00 17.98
N ILE A 5 33.01 60.13 18.93
CA ILE A 5 33.38 58.70 18.78
C ILE A 5 32.17 57.98 18.14
N ALA A 6 32.32 57.51 16.90
CA ALA A 6 31.33 56.67 16.24
C ALA A 6 31.57 55.22 16.65
N SER A 7 30.58 54.63 17.38
CA SER A 7 30.59 53.22 17.76
C SER A 7 30.05 52.39 16.58
N LEU A 8 30.91 51.59 15.97
CA LEU A 8 30.51 50.58 14.99
C LEU A 8 30.00 49.33 15.73
N VAL A 9 28.70 49.11 15.73
CA VAL A 9 28.10 47.83 16.18
C VAL A 9 28.12 46.87 15.00
N SER A 10 29.07 45.93 15.00
CA SER A 10 29.10 44.79 14.05
C SER A 10 28.10 43.74 14.48
N THR A 11 26.96 43.68 13.78
CA THR A 11 25.97 42.63 13.95
C THR A 11 26.46 41.39 13.21
N LEU A 12 26.96 40.39 13.97
CA LEU A 12 27.36 39.08 13.43
C LEU A 12 26.07 38.28 13.18
N LEU A 13 25.62 38.20 11.91
CA LEU A 13 24.56 37.26 11.53
C LEU A 13 25.10 35.84 11.57
N LEU A 14 24.73 35.08 12.59
CA LEU A 14 24.97 33.63 12.67
C LEU A 14 23.97 32.97 11.71
N ILE A 15 24.38 32.65 10.49
CA ILE A 15 23.62 31.84 9.56
C ILE A 15 23.75 30.39 10.07
N ALA A 16 22.77 29.92 10.85
CA ALA A 16 22.63 28.50 11.15
C ALA A 16 22.27 27.78 9.86
N SER A 17 23.24 27.12 9.23
CA SER A 17 22.99 26.19 8.14
C SER A 17 22.13 25.05 8.71
N LEU A 18 20.85 25.03 8.42
CA LEU A 18 20.02 23.84 8.59
C LEU A 18 20.58 22.78 7.65
N ASN A 19 21.45 21.92 8.17
CA ASN A 19 21.84 20.69 7.49
C ASN A 19 20.57 19.83 7.37
N ALA A 20 19.87 19.92 6.24
CA ALA A 20 18.87 18.95 5.90
C ALA A 20 19.55 17.57 5.90
N ALA A 21 19.04 16.65 6.70
CA ALA A 21 19.56 15.29 6.74
C ALA A 21 19.51 14.69 5.32
N GLU A 22 20.61 14.08 4.89
CA GLU A 22 20.63 13.36 3.61
C GLU A 22 19.52 12.30 3.57
N PRO A 23 18.82 12.15 2.45
CA PRO A 23 17.79 11.12 2.31
C PRO A 23 18.36 9.72 2.60
N ALA A 24 17.59 8.89 3.30
CA ALA A 24 18.01 7.53 3.58
C ALA A 24 18.24 6.74 2.28
N LYS A 25 19.34 5.97 2.24
CA LYS A 25 19.65 5.08 1.11
C LYS A 25 18.98 3.73 1.36
N PHE A 26 18.02 3.37 0.51
CA PHE A 26 17.38 2.07 0.55
C PHE A 26 18.16 1.07 -0.29
N SER A 27 18.27 -0.17 0.19
CA SER A 27 18.95 -1.27 -0.55
C SER A 27 18.14 -1.75 -1.75
N SER A 28 16.85 -1.45 -1.81
CA SER A 28 15.93 -1.86 -2.87
C SER A 28 14.75 -0.91 -2.95
N GLY A 29 14.17 -0.76 -4.14
CA GLY A 29 12.89 -0.09 -4.36
C GLY A 29 11.66 -1.00 -4.16
N ILE A 30 11.86 -2.26 -3.70
CA ILE A 30 10.76 -3.19 -3.46
C ILE A 30 10.04 -2.79 -2.17
N VAL A 31 8.73 -2.73 -2.23
CA VAL A 31 7.87 -2.53 -1.07
C VAL A 31 7.09 -3.81 -0.79
N ASP A 32 7.15 -4.28 0.45
CA ASP A 32 6.33 -5.38 0.95
C ASP A 32 5.15 -4.81 1.74
N ILE A 33 3.93 -5.06 1.27
CA ILE A 33 2.69 -4.59 1.91
C ILE A 33 2.05 -5.75 2.66
N GLY A 34 1.91 -5.61 3.99
CA GLY A 34 1.22 -6.59 4.83
C GLY A 34 -0.27 -6.29 4.93
N MET A 35 -1.10 -7.33 4.78
CA MET A 35 -2.56 -7.25 4.89
C MET A 35 -3.08 -8.39 5.76
N VAL A 36 -3.99 -8.08 6.68
CA VAL A 36 -4.70 -9.08 7.49
C VAL A 36 -6.07 -9.31 6.89
N ALA A 37 -6.36 -10.56 6.53
CA ALA A 37 -7.64 -11.00 5.97
C ALA A 37 -8.49 -11.66 7.06
N LYS A 38 -9.81 -11.45 7.00
CA LYS A 38 -10.77 -12.18 7.83
C LYS A 38 -10.87 -13.66 7.41
N ASP A 39 -10.91 -13.88 6.10
CA ASP A 39 -10.95 -15.21 5.46
C ASP A 39 -9.80 -15.28 4.45
N LEU A 40 -8.74 -16.00 4.84
CA LEU A 40 -7.50 -16.08 4.04
C LEU A 40 -7.75 -16.63 2.64
N GLU A 41 -8.48 -17.74 2.54
CA GLU A 41 -8.68 -18.42 1.25
C GLU A 41 -9.56 -17.59 0.30
N LYS A 42 -10.59 -16.95 0.83
CA LYS A 42 -11.44 -16.05 0.05
C LYS A 42 -10.65 -14.85 -0.48
N THR A 43 -9.80 -14.24 0.36
CA THR A 43 -8.99 -13.10 -0.03
C THR A 43 -7.88 -13.51 -1.00
N VAL A 44 -7.24 -14.65 -0.78
CA VAL A 44 -6.27 -15.23 -1.72
C VAL A 44 -6.90 -15.45 -3.10
N LYS A 45 -8.04 -16.13 -3.16
CA LYS A 45 -8.76 -16.38 -4.41
C LYS A 45 -9.13 -15.08 -5.12
N PHE A 46 -9.53 -14.05 -4.38
CA PHE A 46 -9.84 -12.75 -4.95
C PHE A 46 -8.60 -12.10 -5.61
N TYR A 47 -7.48 -12.07 -4.91
CA TYR A 47 -6.27 -11.44 -5.44
C TYR A 47 -5.64 -12.23 -6.59
N THR A 48 -5.79 -13.55 -6.63
CA THR A 48 -5.28 -14.37 -7.75
C THR A 48 -6.22 -14.40 -8.95
N GLU A 49 -7.51 -14.70 -8.75
CA GLU A 49 -8.42 -14.93 -9.87
C GLU A 49 -9.09 -13.66 -10.39
N VAL A 50 -9.33 -12.67 -9.52
CA VAL A 50 -10.05 -11.44 -9.89
C VAL A 50 -9.07 -10.31 -10.20
N VAL A 51 -8.16 -10.03 -9.27
CA VAL A 51 -7.13 -8.99 -9.49
C VAL A 51 -6.06 -9.47 -10.47
N GLY A 52 -5.64 -10.73 -10.36
CA GLY A 52 -4.67 -11.35 -11.27
C GLY A 52 -3.24 -11.34 -10.74
N LEU A 53 -3.05 -11.30 -9.42
CA LEU A 53 -1.72 -11.43 -8.83
C LEU A 53 -1.24 -12.88 -8.89
N LYS A 54 0.08 -13.07 -8.99
CA LYS A 54 0.71 -14.39 -8.96
C LYS A 54 1.15 -14.73 -7.54
N GLU A 55 0.69 -15.86 -7.02
CA GLU A 55 1.19 -16.37 -5.76
C GLU A 55 2.57 -16.98 -5.92
N VAL A 56 3.44 -16.71 -4.97
CA VAL A 56 4.79 -17.28 -4.86
C VAL A 56 4.97 -17.93 -3.49
N LYS A 57 6.13 -18.55 -3.26
CA LYS A 57 6.43 -19.19 -1.98
C LYS A 57 6.27 -18.23 -0.81
N GLY A 58 5.32 -18.51 0.08
CA GLY A 58 5.14 -17.81 1.34
C GLY A 58 6.08 -18.31 2.44
N PHE A 59 5.82 -17.91 3.66
CA PHE A 59 6.59 -18.31 4.82
C PHE A 59 5.72 -18.36 6.09
N GLU A 60 6.26 -18.96 7.14
CA GLU A 60 5.63 -18.99 8.45
C GLU A 60 6.55 -18.34 9.47
N ALA A 61 5.97 -17.60 10.40
CA ALA A 61 6.64 -17.06 11.56
C ALA A 61 6.04 -17.69 12.81
N SER A 62 6.89 -18.25 13.68
CA SER A 62 6.43 -18.74 14.98
C SER A 62 5.88 -17.58 15.82
N ALA A 63 5.05 -17.90 16.82
CA ALA A 63 4.52 -16.91 17.76
C ALA A 63 5.66 -16.10 18.42
N GLU A 64 6.72 -16.79 18.85
CA GLU A 64 7.91 -16.16 19.44
C GLU A 64 8.57 -15.13 18.49
N LYS A 65 8.83 -15.52 17.22
CA LYS A 65 9.42 -14.62 16.24
C LYS A 65 8.53 -13.44 15.93
N ALA A 66 7.23 -13.66 15.70
CA ALA A 66 6.28 -12.60 15.40
C ALA A 66 6.15 -11.60 16.56
N THR A 67 6.20 -12.09 17.79
CA THR A 67 6.23 -11.26 19.01
C THR A 67 7.54 -10.49 19.13
N ALA A 68 8.68 -11.15 18.88
CA ALA A 68 9.99 -10.48 18.93
C ALA A 68 10.12 -9.37 17.90
N PHE A 69 9.41 -9.46 16.76
CA PHE A 69 9.32 -8.39 15.76
C PHE A 69 8.33 -7.28 16.14
N GLY A 70 7.60 -7.41 17.26
CA GLY A 70 6.58 -6.45 17.66
C GLY A 70 5.31 -6.47 16.78
N LEU A 71 5.08 -7.54 16.01
CA LEU A 71 3.97 -7.61 15.06
C LEU A 71 2.71 -8.28 15.64
N THR A 72 2.87 -9.19 16.60
CA THR A 72 1.74 -9.91 17.22
C THR A 72 1.89 -10.06 18.71
N ASP A 73 0.78 -10.32 19.38
CA ASP A 73 0.70 -10.69 20.79
C ASP A 73 0.71 -12.23 20.95
N ASN A 74 1.84 -12.85 20.70
CA ASN A 74 2.03 -14.30 20.77
C ASN A 74 1.15 -15.11 19.80
N GLN A 75 0.91 -14.56 18.58
CA GLN A 75 0.23 -15.27 17.52
C GLN A 75 1.22 -15.68 16.43
N PRO A 76 1.23 -16.94 15.98
CA PRO A 76 2.00 -17.34 14.80
C PRO A 76 1.36 -16.77 13.54
N ALA A 77 2.17 -16.48 12.53
CA ALA A 77 1.69 -15.96 11.26
C ALA A 77 2.06 -16.92 10.13
N LYS A 78 1.05 -17.36 9.36
CA LYS A 78 1.24 -17.99 8.05
C LYS A 78 1.00 -16.94 6.99
N VAL A 79 2.05 -16.60 6.25
CA VAL A 79 2.05 -15.52 5.27
C VAL A 79 2.04 -16.07 3.87
N ARG A 80 1.00 -15.76 3.10
CA ARG A 80 0.89 -16.00 1.66
C ARG A 80 1.44 -14.79 0.93
N VAL A 81 2.28 -14.98 -0.09
CA VAL A 81 2.99 -13.89 -0.79
C VAL A 81 2.58 -13.85 -2.25
N PHE A 82 2.25 -12.66 -2.72
CA PHE A 82 1.81 -12.40 -4.09
C PHE A 82 2.70 -11.32 -4.71
N VAL A 83 2.96 -11.46 -6.01
CA VAL A 83 3.76 -10.51 -6.78
C VAL A 83 2.98 -9.97 -7.97
N LEU A 84 3.34 -8.76 -8.40
CA LEU A 84 2.84 -8.13 -9.62
C LEU A 84 3.71 -8.59 -10.80
N GLY A 85 3.13 -9.39 -11.71
CA GLY A 85 3.86 -9.91 -12.87
C GLY A 85 4.98 -10.89 -12.49
N ASP A 86 5.96 -11.04 -13.38
CA ASP A 86 7.03 -12.04 -13.24
C ASP A 86 8.39 -11.45 -12.84
N ALA A 87 8.48 -10.15 -12.64
CA ALA A 87 9.76 -9.49 -12.35
C ALA A 87 10.27 -9.86 -10.94
N PRO A 88 11.56 -10.20 -10.78
CA PRO A 88 12.12 -10.57 -9.48
C PRO A 88 12.10 -9.42 -8.47
N ASN A 89 12.00 -8.19 -8.95
CA ASN A 89 12.01 -6.95 -8.16
C ASN A 89 10.61 -6.30 -8.08
N SER A 90 9.56 -7.10 -7.98
CA SER A 90 8.19 -6.60 -7.87
C SER A 90 7.78 -6.33 -6.43
N THR A 91 6.94 -5.32 -6.22
CA THR A 91 6.21 -5.11 -4.97
C THR A 91 5.47 -6.39 -4.59
N ARG A 92 5.49 -6.74 -3.30
CA ARG A 92 4.85 -7.94 -2.78
C ARG A 92 3.68 -7.58 -1.88
N LEU A 93 2.57 -8.26 -2.11
CA LEU A 93 1.46 -8.27 -1.18
C LEU A 93 1.56 -9.52 -0.30
N LYS A 94 1.63 -9.34 1.01
CA LYS A 94 1.69 -10.40 2.01
C LYS A 94 0.35 -10.49 2.70
N ILE A 95 -0.37 -11.61 2.52
CA ILE A 95 -1.70 -11.81 3.11
C ILE A 95 -1.59 -12.86 4.21
N MET A 96 -2.18 -12.56 5.37
CA MET A 96 -2.20 -13.43 6.53
C MET A 96 -3.54 -13.33 7.26
N ALA A 97 -3.88 -14.33 8.06
CA ALA A 97 -5.07 -14.30 8.89
C ALA A 97 -4.76 -14.80 10.30
N PHE A 98 -5.51 -14.30 11.26
CA PHE A 98 -5.41 -14.66 12.68
C PHE A 98 -6.78 -15.15 13.20
N PRO A 99 -7.18 -16.42 12.90
CA PRO A 99 -8.54 -16.90 13.21
C PRO A 99 -8.86 -16.90 14.70
N LYS A 100 -7.86 -17.07 15.57
CA LYS A 100 -8.02 -17.04 17.03
C LYS A 100 -8.13 -15.62 17.61
N ARG A 101 -7.67 -14.63 16.86
CA ARG A 101 -7.70 -13.19 17.20
C ARG A 101 -8.05 -12.38 15.96
N PRO A 102 -9.29 -12.47 15.46
CA PRO A 102 -9.67 -11.78 14.23
C PRO A 102 -9.60 -10.27 14.41
N GLY A 103 -9.06 -9.61 13.39
CA GLY A 103 -9.03 -8.14 13.33
C GLY A 103 -10.42 -7.53 13.26
N VAL A 104 -10.54 -6.29 13.70
CA VAL A 104 -11.76 -5.48 13.57
C VAL A 104 -11.75 -4.79 12.22
N ARG A 105 -12.88 -4.84 11.50
CA ARG A 105 -13.02 -4.10 10.24
C ARG A 105 -13.15 -2.61 10.53
N PRO A 106 -12.28 -1.74 9.97
CA PRO A 106 -12.43 -0.31 10.12
C PRO A 106 -13.62 0.20 9.28
N ASP A 107 -14.06 1.43 9.54
CA ASP A 107 -15.00 2.11 8.65
C ASP A 107 -14.31 2.43 7.32
N GLN A 108 -14.79 1.81 6.25
CA GLN A 108 -14.26 1.96 4.89
C GLN A 108 -15.32 2.48 3.93
N LYS A 109 -16.26 3.29 4.43
CA LYS A 109 -17.27 3.94 3.59
C LYS A 109 -16.62 4.87 2.56
N PHE A 110 -15.61 5.63 2.99
CA PHE A 110 -14.81 6.50 2.15
C PHE A 110 -13.34 6.37 2.51
N ILE A 111 -12.44 6.70 1.59
CA ILE A 111 -10.99 6.63 1.80
C ILE A 111 -10.50 7.44 3.01
N HIS A 112 -11.22 8.48 3.40
CA HIS A 112 -10.91 9.34 4.55
C HIS A 112 -11.62 8.92 5.85
N SER A 113 -12.40 7.84 5.85
CA SER A 113 -13.15 7.40 7.05
C SER A 113 -12.23 6.85 8.14
N THR A 114 -11.07 6.34 7.79
CA THR A 114 -10.13 5.73 8.73
C THR A 114 -8.69 6.14 8.40
N LEU A 115 -7.88 6.37 9.43
CA LEU A 115 -6.47 6.67 9.27
C LEU A 115 -5.66 5.40 8.94
N GLY A 116 -4.54 5.58 8.23
CA GLY A 116 -3.61 4.51 7.90
C GLY A 116 -3.45 4.27 6.40
N LEU A 117 -3.00 3.07 6.04
CA LEU A 117 -2.92 2.66 4.63
C LEU A 117 -4.34 2.40 4.11
N SER A 118 -4.85 3.32 3.30
CA SER A 118 -6.27 3.36 2.92
C SER A 118 -6.55 2.80 1.54
N TYR A 119 -5.52 2.61 0.68
CA TYR A 119 -5.75 2.44 -0.74
C TYR A 119 -4.60 1.72 -1.44
N LEU A 120 -4.90 0.68 -2.19
CA LEU A 120 -3.94 -0.03 -3.03
C LEU A 120 -4.23 0.26 -4.51
N THR A 121 -3.28 0.87 -5.22
CA THR A 121 -3.41 1.11 -6.66
C THR A 121 -2.45 0.22 -7.43
N LEU A 122 -2.97 -0.55 -8.38
CA LEU A 122 -2.22 -1.44 -9.24
C LEU A 122 -2.35 -0.99 -10.71
N ARG A 123 -1.27 -1.13 -11.47
CA ARG A 123 -1.29 -0.84 -12.90
C ARG A 123 -1.47 -2.13 -13.68
N VAL A 124 -2.42 -2.12 -14.63
CA VAL A 124 -2.71 -3.24 -15.51
C VAL A 124 -2.40 -2.87 -16.97
N GLU A 125 -1.94 -3.82 -17.74
CA GLU A 125 -1.63 -3.61 -19.16
C GLU A 125 -2.88 -3.56 -20.04
N ASN A 126 -3.98 -4.17 -19.56
CA ASN A 126 -5.25 -4.26 -20.29
C ASN A 126 -6.42 -4.11 -19.31
N MET A 127 -7.02 -2.92 -19.30
CA MET A 127 -8.18 -2.62 -18.45
C MET A 127 -9.43 -3.40 -18.89
N THR A 128 -9.61 -3.68 -20.17
CA THR A 128 -10.76 -4.44 -20.69
C THR A 128 -10.81 -5.84 -20.08
N GLU A 129 -9.68 -6.54 -20.05
CA GLU A 129 -9.58 -7.86 -19.42
C GLU A 129 -9.78 -7.80 -17.90
N ALA A 130 -9.22 -6.78 -17.23
CA ALA A 130 -9.41 -6.59 -15.81
C ALA A 130 -10.88 -6.38 -15.45
N LEU A 131 -11.59 -5.53 -16.22
CA LEU A 131 -13.03 -5.30 -16.05
C LEU A 131 -13.85 -6.57 -16.32
N ALA A 132 -13.46 -7.39 -17.30
CA ALA A 132 -14.12 -8.68 -17.56
C ALA A 132 -13.99 -9.63 -16.36
N ARG A 133 -12.81 -9.73 -15.72
CA ARG A 133 -12.61 -10.52 -14.49
C ARG A 133 -13.46 -9.99 -13.32
N LEU A 134 -13.47 -8.69 -13.09
CA LEU A 134 -14.29 -8.06 -12.05
C LEU A 134 -15.79 -8.33 -12.27
N LYS A 135 -16.27 -8.18 -13.51
CA LYS A 135 -17.66 -8.47 -13.89
C LYS A 135 -18.02 -9.95 -13.67
N LYS A 136 -17.17 -10.87 -14.11
CA LYS A 136 -17.35 -12.33 -13.92
C LYS A 136 -17.45 -12.68 -12.44
N ALA A 137 -16.65 -12.03 -11.60
CA ALA A 137 -16.66 -12.22 -10.15
C ALA A 137 -17.78 -11.41 -9.43
N LYS A 138 -18.63 -10.69 -10.19
CA LYS A 138 -19.72 -9.84 -9.65
C LYS A 138 -19.21 -8.79 -8.65
N VAL A 139 -18.00 -8.27 -8.86
CA VAL A 139 -17.43 -7.21 -8.03
C VAL A 139 -18.17 -5.91 -8.31
N LYS A 140 -18.66 -5.24 -7.27
CA LYS A 140 -19.27 -3.92 -7.37
C LYS A 140 -18.20 -2.86 -7.53
N LEU A 141 -18.23 -2.12 -8.61
CA LEU A 141 -17.39 -0.95 -8.81
C LEU A 141 -17.91 0.22 -7.98
N LEU A 142 -16.99 1.08 -7.53
CA LEU A 142 -17.29 2.26 -6.73
C LEU A 142 -17.33 3.52 -7.60
N GLY A 143 -18.20 4.46 -7.23
CA GLY A 143 -18.39 5.69 -7.97
C GLY A 143 -18.86 5.43 -9.41
N GLU A 144 -18.49 6.33 -10.30
CA GLU A 144 -18.75 6.23 -11.75
C GLU A 144 -17.54 5.63 -12.51
N THR A 145 -16.94 4.57 -11.92
CA THR A 145 -15.81 3.91 -12.56
C THR A 145 -16.27 2.78 -13.48
N PRO A 146 -15.53 2.49 -14.59
CA PRO A 146 -14.23 3.02 -14.97
C PRO A 146 -14.27 4.48 -15.46
N ALA A 147 -13.49 5.36 -14.81
CA ALA A 147 -13.40 6.78 -15.15
C ALA A 147 -12.15 7.08 -16.00
N SER A 148 -12.21 8.10 -16.88
CA SER A 148 -11.09 8.51 -17.71
C SER A 148 -10.01 9.22 -16.91
N LEU A 149 -8.75 8.87 -17.17
CA LEU A 149 -7.55 9.57 -16.70
C LEU A 149 -6.82 10.31 -17.83
N GLY A 150 -7.46 10.40 -18.99
CA GLY A 150 -6.89 10.94 -20.23
C GLY A 150 -6.46 9.85 -21.22
N GLY A 151 -6.67 10.11 -22.51
CA GLY A 151 -6.46 9.12 -23.56
C GLY A 151 -7.24 7.84 -23.27
N ASP A 152 -6.61 6.69 -23.51
CA ASP A 152 -7.21 5.38 -23.27
C ASP A 152 -7.12 4.91 -21.83
N ASN A 153 -6.37 5.63 -20.96
CA ASN A 153 -6.21 5.25 -19.57
C ASN A 153 -7.50 5.43 -18.78
N ARG A 154 -7.82 4.40 -18.01
CA ARG A 154 -8.97 4.36 -17.09
C ARG A 154 -8.52 3.99 -15.70
N ILE A 155 -9.28 4.46 -14.72
CA ILE A 155 -9.23 3.98 -13.34
C ILE A 155 -10.53 3.27 -13.01
N THR A 156 -10.44 2.11 -12.36
CA THR A 156 -11.60 1.46 -11.72
C THR A 156 -11.28 1.21 -10.27
N VAL A 157 -12.26 1.43 -9.40
CA VAL A 157 -12.11 1.28 -7.95
C VAL A 157 -13.18 0.34 -7.43
N PHE A 158 -12.81 -0.53 -6.50
CA PHE A 158 -13.70 -1.49 -5.86
C PHE A 158 -13.17 -1.86 -4.47
N HIS A 159 -13.96 -2.60 -3.71
CA HIS A 159 -13.51 -3.19 -2.45
C HIS A 159 -13.07 -4.63 -2.65
N ASP A 160 -12.02 -5.03 -1.93
CA ASP A 160 -11.68 -6.44 -1.76
C ASP A 160 -12.66 -7.13 -0.78
N PRO A 161 -12.53 -8.45 -0.49
CA PRO A 161 -13.41 -9.18 0.41
C PRO A 161 -13.47 -8.62 1.85
N ASP A 162 -12.43 -7.92 2.29
CA ASP A 162 -12.35 -7.33 3.62
C ASP A 162 -12.72 -5.84 3.65
N GLY A 163 -13.03 -5.27 2.48
CA GLY A 163 -13.49 -3.88 2.31
C GLY A 163 -12.36 -2.89 2.02
N ASN A 164 -11.12 -3.36 1.80
CA ASN A 164 -10.03 -2.47 1.43
C ASN A 164 -10.27 -1.88 0.04
N PHE A 165 -9.97 -0.59 -0.14
CA PHE A 165 -10.04 0.04 -1.45
C PHE A 165 -8.93 -0.47 -2.36
N VAL A 166 -9.31 -0.94 -3.53
CA VAL A 166 -8.39 -1.37 -4.59
C VAL A 166 -8.73 -0.61 -5.87
N GLY A 167 -7.72 0.03 -6.44
CA GLY A 167 -7.80 0.69 -7.73
C GLY A 167 -6.96 -0.03 -8.79
N LEU A 168 -7.50 -0.18 -9.98
CA LEU A 168 -6.74 -0.58 -11.15
C LEU A 168 -6.65 0.60 -12.11
N ILE A 169 -5.46 0.82 -12.67
CA ILE A 169 -5.20 1.84 -13.66
C ILE A 169 -4.56 1.18 -14.88
N GLY A 170 -5.08 1.47 -16.08
CA GLY A 170 -4.52 0.99 -17.32
C GLY A 170 -5.34 1.41 -18.55
N PRO A 171 -4.82 1.13 -19.75
CA PRO A 171 -5.51 1.45 -20.99
C PRO A 171 -6.64 0.47 -21.28
N LEU A 172 -7.71 0.96 -21.94
CA LEU A 172 -8.63 0.11 -22.67
C LEU A 172 -7.92 -0.43 -23.92
N LYS A 173 -8.02 -1.74 -24.13
CA LYS A 173 -7.51 -2.40 -25.33
C LYS A 173 -8.61 -3.24 -25.96
#